data_0aa1ec42b37cc1fce84ae152d9370f94
#
_entry.id   0aa1ec42b37cc1fce84ae152d9370f94
#
_cell.length_a   1.000
_cell.length_b   1.000
_cell.length_c   1.000
_cell.angle_alpha   90.00
_cell.angle_beta   90.00
_cell.angle_gamma   90.00
#
_symmetry.space_group_name_H-M   'P 1'
#
loop_
_entity.id
_entity.type
_entity.pdbx_description
1 polymer ?
#
loop_
_entity_poly.entity_id
_entity_poly.type
_entity_poly.pdbx_seq_one_letter_code
_entity_poly.pdbx_strand_id
1 'polypeptide(L)'
;MFRKVLAASTAALLVSLTLSVAPANAAVKNGAPCSKAGATTKSGGSTFNCTKYALVKNSKLTWRTTDCIKTVNAYLKTNSSVAAAKSETAKTVTALDLAIVSLQESITALTPVVAADVKIETDRIASIKVKLDAMKADAANLTKNAKNIKDYETAISWREIAVKRLNSQITAFNSKIKKLQNEKSAAANNLSLIESSASTALTTAKTICG
;
A
#
# COMPACT_ATOMS: atom_id res chain seq x y z
N MET A 1 8.36 7.11 4.83
CA MET A 1 9.54 7.18 3.95
C MET A 1 9.51 6.01 2.97
N PHE A 2 8.61 6.06 1.97
CA PHE A 2 8.58 5.06 0.89
C PHE A 2 8.45 5.80 -0.44
N ARG A 3 9.57 6.33 -0.89
CA ARG A 3 9.75 6.78 -2.28
C ARG A 3 11.16 6.37 -2.68
N LYS A 4 11.25 5.29 -3.44
CA LYS A 4 12.33 4.98 -4.41
C LYS A 4 12.22 3.51 -4.75
N VAL A 5 11.59 3.17 -5.86
CA VAL A 5 12.02 2.17 -6.82
C VAL A 5 11.11 2.27 -8.03
N LEU A 6 11.50 3.04 -9.01
CA LEU A 6 11.12 2.90 -10.42
C LEU A 6 12.18 3.67 -11.24
N ALA A 7 13.24 2.97 -11.58
CA ALA A 7 14.14 3.38 -12.67
C ALA A 7 14.24 2.20 -13.63
N ALA A 8 13.52 2.28 -14.74
CA ALA A 8 13.69 1.41 -15.89
C ALA A 8 14.90 1.91 -16.69
N SER A 9 15.98 1.13 -16.73
CA SER A 9 17.13 1.34 -17.60
C SER A 9 17.01 0.45 -18.82
N THR A 10 16.74 1.07 -19.98
CA THR A 10 16.88 0.48 -21.30
C THR A 10 18.36 0.52 -21.70
N ALA A 11 19.03 -0.63 -21.75
CA ALA A 11 20.33 -0.77 -22.36
C ALA A 11 20.19 -1.50 -23.71
N ALA A 12 20.47 -0.79 -24.79
CA ALA A 12 20.59 -1.35 -26.15
C ALA A 12 22.01 -1.89 -26.34
N LEU A 13 22.14 -3.18 -26.65
CA LEU A 13 23.40 -3.82 -27.04
C LEU A 13 23.35 -4.21 -28.53
N LEU A 14 24.18 -3.59 -29.31
CA LEU A 14 24.50 -3.97 -30.70
C LEU A 14 25.47 -5.14 -30.70
N VAL A 15 25.12 -6.23 -31.37
CA VAL A 15 26.01 -7.37 -31.62
C VAL A 15 26.12 -7.62 -33.10
N SER A 16 27.40 -7.66 -33.57
CA SER A 16 27.88 -7.85 -34.94
C SER A 16 27.59 -9.25 -35.49
N LEU A 17 27.29 -9.32 -36.80
CA LEU A 17 26.94 -10.49 -37.59
C LEU A 17 28.20 -11.20 -38.13
N THR A 18 28.22 -12.53 -37.98
CA THR A 18 28.98 -13.40 -38.87
C THR A 18 28.01 -14.31 -39.62
N LEU A 19 28.03 -14.22 -40.94
CA LEU A 19 27.20 -15.03 -41.84
C LEU A 19 27.88 -16.41 -42.09
N SER A 20 27.19 -17.50 -41.67
CA SER A 20 27.48 -18.83 -42.18
C SER A 20 26.28 -19.34 -42.99
N VAL A 21 26.49 -19.59 -44.26
CA VAL A 21 25.48 -20.14 -45.20
C VAL A 21 25.27 -21.62 -44.86
N ALA A 22 24.08 -21.99 -44.46
CA ALA A 22 23.66 -23.40 -44.25
C ALA A 22 22.57 -23.79 -45.26
N PRO A 23 22.47 -25.10 -45.64
CA PRO A 23 21.54 -25.59 -46.66
C PRO A 23 20.07 -25.34 -46.32
N ALA A 24 19.21 -25.35 -47.35
CA ALA A 24 17.75 -25.10 -47.24
C ALA A 24 17.11 -25.97 -46.17
N ASN A 25 17.08 -25.47 -44.96
CA ASN A 25 16.52 -26.18 -43.82
C ASN A 25 15.05 -25.81 -43.64
N ALA A 26 14.23 -26.81 -43.33
CA ALA A 26 12.86 -26.63 -42.88
C ALA A 26 12.79 -25.44 -41.86
N ALA A 27 11.82 -24.54 -42.06
CA ALA A 27 11.70 -23.33 -41.23
C ALA A 27 11.78 -23.66 -39.75
N VAL A 28 12.77 -23.12 -39.07
CA VAL A 28 12.96 -23.30 -37.63
C VAL A 28 11.76 -22.68 -36.88
N LYS A 29 11.16 -23.46 -35.99
CA LYS A 29 10.00 -23.02 -35.16
C LYS A 29 10.38 -23.03 -33.70
N ASN A 30 9.68 -22.21 -32.91
CA ASN A 30 9.75 -22.29 -31.44
C ASN A 30 9.50 -23.74 -30.97
N GLY A 31 10.36 -24.22 -30.07
CA GLY A 31 10.24 -25.57 -29.53
C GLY A 31 10.89 -26.69 -30.36
N ALA A 32 11.29 -26.43 -31.61
CA ALA A 32 12.02 -27.42 -32.38
C ALA A 32 13.35 -27.81 -31.70
N PRO A 33 13.77 -29.09 -31.71
CA PRO A 33 14.99 -29.52 -31.04
C PRO A 33 16.23 -28.94 -31.71
N CYS A 34 17.26 -28.68 -30.89
CA CYS A 34 18.57 -28.26 -31.34
C CYS A 34 19.68 -28.95 -30.53
N SER A 35 20.89 -29.03 -31.11
CA SER A 35 22.00 -29.81 -30.53
C SER A 35 23.07 -29.01 -29.83
N LYS A 36 23.26 -27.73 -30.18
CA LYS A 36 24.34 -26.89 -29.64
C LYS A 36 23.78 -25.69 -28.90
N ALA A 37 23.97 -25.69 -27.59
CA ALA A 37 23.56 -24.55 -26.73
C ALA A 37 24.25 -23.26 -27.20
N GLY A 38 23.50 -22.16 -27.23
CA GLY A 38 23.99 -20.85 -27.65
C GLY A 38 24.11 -20.66 -29.16
N ALA A 39 23.84 -21.71 -29.98
CA ALA A 39 23.77 -21.54 -31.43
C ALA A 39 22.62 -20.61 -31.81
N THR A 40 22.82 -19.80 -32.84
CA THR A 40 21.81 -18.87 -33.37
C THR A 40 21.49 -19.18 -34.81
N THR A 41 20.26 -18.95 -35.25
CA THR A 41 19.84 -19.05 -36.65
C THR A 41 18.73 -18.04 -36.95
N LYS A 42 18.58 -17.72 -38.23
CA LYS A 42 17.46 -16.86 -38.70
C LYS A 42 16.47 -17.70 -39.50
N SER A 43 15.21 -17.56 -39.27
CA SER A 43 14.14 -18.23 -40.01
C SER A 43 12.85 -17.36 -39.94
N GLY A 44 12.20 -17.17 -41.10
CA GLY A 44 10.94 -16.41 -41.17
C GLY A 44 11.03 -14.99 -40.60
N GLY A 45 12.15 -14.29 -40.76
CA GLY A 45 12.37 -12.94 -40.25
C GLY A 45 12.68 -12.88 -38.74
N SER A 46 12.64 -14.00 -38.02
CA SER A 46 12.94 -14.07 -36.59
C SER A 46 14.33 -14.66 -36.34
N THR A 47 15.01 -14.22 -35.28
CA THR A 47 16.25 -14.80 -34.78
C THR A 47 15.90 -15.82 -33.68
N PHE A 48 16.43 -17.02 -33.83
CA PHE A 48 16.27 -18.13 -32.86
C PHE A 48 17.60 -18.42 -32.18
N ASN A 49 17.52 -18.77 -30.92
CA ASN A 49 18.66 -19.21 -30.09
C ASN A 49 18.38 -20.62 -29.59
N CYS A 50 19.37 -21.49 -29.65
CA CYS A 50 19.30 -22.84 -29.09
C CYS A 50 19.52 -22.77 -27.57
N THR A 51 18.46 -22.97 -26.79
CA THR A 51 18.51 -22.86 -25.33
C THR A 51 17.52 -23.79 -24.64
N LYS A 52 17.69 -23.99 -23.35
CA LYS A 52 16.67 -24.63 -22.49
C LYS A 52 15.51 -23.69 -22.26
N TYR A 53 14.31 -24.24 -22.26
CA TYR A 53 13.10 -23.46 -21.95
C TYR A 53 12.95 -23.26 -20.45
N ALA A 54 13.25 -22.08 -19.95
CA ALA A 54 13.36 -21.81 -18.52
C ALA A 54 12.05 -21.96 -17.72
N LEU A 55 10.87 -21.98 -18.38
CA LEU A 55 9.60 -22.25 -17.72
C LEU A 55 9.33 -23.75 -17.48
N VAL A 56 10.16 -24.63 -18.04
CA VAL A 56 10.02 -26.10 -17.87
C VAL A 56 11.30 -26.63 -17.22
N LYS A 57 11.11 -27.23 -16.03
CA LYS A 57 12.22 -27.86 -15.30
C LYS A 57 12.82 -29.00 -16.15
N ASN A 58 14.14 -29.06 -16.24
CA ASN A 58 14.89 -30.08 -17.01
C ASN A 58 14.53 -30.13 -18.50
N SER A 59 14.12 -29.00 -19.10
CA SER A 59 13.84 -28.94 -20.53
C SER A 59 15.06 -29.33 -21.38
N LYS A 60 14.83 -29.97 -22.52
CA LYS A 60 15.85 -30.22 -23.55
C LYS A 60 16.19 -28.91 -24.28
N LEU A 61 17.31 -28.91 -25.01
CA LEU A 61 17.68 -27.80 -25.88
C LEU A 61 16.67 -27.67 -27.02
N THR A 62 16.12 -26.49 -27.20
CA THR A 62 15.15 -26.16 -28.25
C THR A 62 15.43 -24.78 -28.82
N TRP A 63 15.08 -24.59 -30.08
CA TRP A 63 15.11 -23.28 -30.70
C TRP A 63 14.03 -22.38 -30.09
N ARG A 64 14.42 -21.21 -29.64
CA ARG A 64 13.52 -20.19 -29.10
C ARG A 64 13.81 -18.84 -29.75
N THR A 65 12.77 -18.13 -30.13
CA THR A 65 12.93 -16.75 -30.63
C THR A 65 13.53 -15.86 -29.54
N THR A 66 14.26 -14.83 -29.98
CA THR A 66 14.80 -13.82 -29.06
C THR A 66 13.71 -13.20 -28.20
N ASP A 67 12.51 -12.97 -28.76
CA ASP A 67 11.39 -12.40 -28.03
C ASP A 67 10.81 -13.35 -27.00
N CYS A 68 10.72 -14.66 -27.32
CA CYS A 68 10.37 -15.69 -26.32
C CYS A 68 11.35 -15.65 -25.13
N ILE A 69 12.65 -15.61 -25.38
CA ILE A 69 13.66 -15.57 -24.30
C ILE A 69 13.52 -14.30 -23.47
N LYS A 70 13.32 -13.13 -24.10
CA LYS A 70 13.13 -11.86 -23.40
C LYS A 70 11.90 -11.87 -22.51
N THR A 71 10.78 -12.35 -23.03
CA THR A 71 9.51 -12.40 -22.24
C THR A 71 9.57 -13.40 -21.10
N VAL A 72 10.22 -14.57 -21.29
CA VAL A 72 10.46 -15.52 -20.21
C VAL A 72 11.34 -14.93 -19.12
N ASN A 73 12.44 -14.27 -19.50
CA ASN A 73 13.34 -13.61 -18.53
C ASN A 73 12.62 -12.48 -17.77
N ALA A 74 11.79 -11.69 -18.46
CA ALA A 74 10.95 -10.68 -17.82
C ALA A 74 10.00 -11.29 -16.79
N TYR A 75 9.31 -12.37 -17.15
CA TYR A 75 8.47 -13.12 -16.21
C TYR A 75 9.27 -13.63 -14.99
N LEU A 76 10.39 -14.31 -15.21
CA LEU A 76 11.21 -14.87 -14.13
C LEU A 76 11.68 -13.77 -13.16
N LYS A 77 12.08 -12.61 -13.70
CA LYS A 77 12.44 -11.44 -12.89
C LYS A 77 11.27 -10.93 -12.06
N THR A 78 10.10 -10.75 -12.69
CA THR A 78 8.89 -10.29 -11.97
C THR A 78 8.44 -11.31 -10.93
N ASN A 79 8.42 -12.60 -11.29
CA ASN A 79 8.00 -13.66 -10.39
C ASN A 79 8.95 -13.84 -9.18
N SER A 80 10.24 -13.60 -9.35
CA SER A 80 11.19 -13.65 -8.23
C SER A 80 10.92 -12.57 -7.16
N SER A 81 10.32 -11.44 -7.55
CA SER A 81 9.95 -10.38 -6.62
C SER A 81 8.67 -10.65 -5.84
N VAL A 82 7.80 -11.56 -6.33
CA VAL A 82 6.50 -11.87 -5.68
C VAL A 82 6.71 -12.44 -4.27
N ALA A 83 7.63 -13.38 -4.10
CA ALA A 83 7.89 -14.00 -2.79
C ALA A 83 8.39 -12.98 -1.76
N ALA A 84 9.30 -12.10 -2.16
CA ALA A 84 9.79 -11.01 -1.32
C ALA A 84 8.67 -10.02 -0.97
N ALA A 85 7.85 -9.64 -1.96
CA ALA A 85 6.71 -8.75 -1.74
C ALA A 85 5.69 -9.36 -0.78
N LYS A 86 5.37 -10.66 -0.90
CA LYS A 86 4.49 -11.38 0.04
C LYS A 86 5.02 -11.32 1.48
N SER A 87 6.30 -11.62 1.66
CA SER A 87 6.93 -11.62 2.99
C SER A 87 6.91 -10.21 3.60
N GLU A 88 7.24 -9.19 2.83
CA GLU A 88 7.26 -7.81 3.30
C GLU A 88 5.85 -7.28 3.60
N THR A 89 4.88 -7.58 2.73
CA THR A 89 3.48 -7.23 2.98
C THR A 89 2.94 -7.89 4.24
N ALA A 90 3.24 -9.18 4.46
CA ALA A 90 2.82 -9.89 5.67
C ALA A 90 3.39 -9.25 6.94
N LYS A 91 4.68 -8.88 6.96
CA LYS A 91 5.30 -8.16 8.07
C LYS A 91 4.65 -6.81 8.32
N THR A 92 4.43 -6.04 7.25
CA THR A 92 3.78 -4.73 7.32
C THR A 92 2.36 -4.84 7.89
N VAL A 93 1.56 -5.79 7.39
CA VAL A 93 0.20 -6.03 7.87
C VAL A 93 0.21 -6.41 9.35
N THR A 94 1.08 -7.32 9.77
CA THR A 94 1.21 -7.71 11.19
C THR A 94 1.57 -6.52 12.08
N ALA A 95 2.52 -5.68 11.67
CA ALA A 95 2.90 -4.48 12.43
C ALA A 95 1.75 -3.47 12.54
N LEU A 96 1.00 -3.27 11.45
CA LEU A 96 -0.17 -2.39 11.44
C LEU A 96 -1.30 -2.94 12.32
N ASP A 97 -1.55 -4.26 12.31
CA ASP A 97 -2.55 -4.89 13.16
C ASP A 97 -2.21 -4.73 14.66
N LEU A 98 -0.96 -4.93 15.05
CA LEU A 98 -0.51 -4.70 16.42
C LEU A 98 -0.69 -3.23 16.84
N ALA A 99 -0.38 -2.28 15.96
CA ALA A 99 -0.58 -0.86 16.23
C ALA A 99 -2.07 -0.50 16.37
N ILE A 100 -2.95 -1.09 15.56
CA ILE A 100 -4.41 -0.91 15.66
C ILE A 100 -4.93 -1.46 16.99
N VAL A 101 -4.52 -2.67 17.37
CA VAL A 101 -4.92 -3.29 18.66
C VAL A 101 -4.50 -2.40 19.83
N SER A 102 -3.27 -1.93 19.87
CA SER A 102 -2.78 -1.05 20.94
C SER A 102 -3.57 0.28 21.03
N LEU A 103 -3.97 0.85 19.88
CA LEU A 103 -4.83 2.05 19.88
C LEU A 103 -6.24 1.73 20.36
N GLN A 104 -6.80 0.57 20.03
CA GLN A 104 -8.11 0.12 20.51
C GLN A 104 -8.12 -0.11 22.02
N GLU A 105 -7.08 -0.73 22.57
CA GLU A 105 -6.89 -0.87 24.01
C GLU A 105 -6.80 0.49 24.70
N SER A 106 -6.07 1.45 24.11
CA SER A 106 -5.98 2.82 24.61
C SER A 106 -7.36 3.51 24.62
N ILE A 107 -8.17 3.34 23.58
CA ILE A 107 -9.54 3.87 23.49
C ILE A 107 -10.40 3.23 24.59
N THR A 108 -10.33 1.92 24.76
CA THR A 108 -11.11 1.20 25.76
C THR A 108 -10.80 1.68 27.17
N ALA A 109 -9.53 1.89 27.50
CA ALA A 109 -9.11 2.41 28.80
C ALA A 109 -9.50 3.88 29.00
N LEU A 110 -9.39 4.71 27.95
CA LEU A 110 -9.61 6.16 28.04
C LEU A 110 -11.09 6.54 28.02
N THR A 111 -11.93 5.78 27.34
CA THR A 111 -13.37 6.09 27.17
C THR A 111 -14.11 6.33 28.50
N PRO A 112 -14.02 5.48 29.52
CA PRO A 112 -14.71 5.73 30.79
C PRO A 112 -14.16 6.94 31.54
N VAL A 113 -12.86 7.22 31.45
CA VAL A 113 -12.22 8.37 32.07
C VAL A 113 -12.70 9.66 31.42
N VAL A 114 -12.68 9.72 30.09
CA VAL A 114 -13.20 10.86 29.32
C VAL A 114 -14.69 11.09 29.61
N ALA A 115 -15.49 10.03 29.66
CA ALA A 115 -16.93 10.15 29.98
C ALA A 115 -17.16 10.73 31.39
N ALA A 116 -16.39 10.30 32.38
CA ALA A 116 -16.48 10.84 33.74
C ALA A 116 -16.08 12.31 33.80
N ASP A 117 -14.98 12.68 33.16
CA ASP A 117 -14.49 14.07 33.12
C ASP A 117 -15.45 14.99 32.37
N VAL A 118 -15.99 14.55 31.23
CA VAL A 118 -17.03 15.26 30.46
C VAL A 118 -18.27 15.49 31.33
N LYS A 119 -18.69 14.48 32.07
CA LYS A 119 -19.85 14.63 33.00
C LYS A 119 -19.56 15.67 34.06
N ILE A 120 -18.40 15.64 34.70
CA ILE A 120 -17.99 16.62 35.71
C ILE A 120 -18.04 18.05 35.16
N GLU A 121 -17.44 18.27 33.96
CA GLU A 121 -17.43 19.60 33.37
C GLU A 121 -18.82 20.05 32.93
N THR A 122 -19.65 19.15 32.42
CA THR A 122 -21.08 19.43 32.07
C THR A 122 -21.90 19.81 33.27
N ASP A 123 -21.77 19.09 34.38
CA ASP A 123 -22.46 19.40 35.63
C ASP A 123 -22.04 20.78 36.19
N ARG A 124 -20.74 21.10 36.09
CA ARG A 124 -20.22 22.43 36.48
C ARG A 124 -20.77 23.55 35.58
N ILE A 125 -20.85 23.33 34.27
CA ILE A 125 -21.47 24.28 33.33
C ILE A 125 -22.93 24.51 33.71
N ALA A 126 -23.69 23.45 33.98
CA ALA A 126 -25.09 23.55 34.39
C ALA A 126 -25.26 24.38 35.68
N SER A 127 -24.43 24.11 36.70
CA SER A 127 -24.43 24.88 37.95
C SER A 127 -24.11 26.36 37.76
N ILE A 128 -23.13 26.67 36.88
CA ILE A 128 -22.77 28.07 36.57
C ILE A 128 -23.91 28.76 35.81
N LYS A 129 -24.54 28.07 34.84
CA LYS A 129 -25.69 28.61 34.08
C LYS A 129 -26.84 29.00 35.00
N VAL A 130 -27.22 28.19 36.00
CA VAL A 130 -28.25 28.53 36.95
C VAL A 130 -27.94 29.84 37.66
N LYS A 131 -26.68 30.04 38.12
CA LYS A 131 -26.27 31.28 38.80
C LYS A 131 -26.27 32.47 37.83
N LEU A 132 -25.82 32.27 36.62
CA LEU A 132 -25.79 33.29 35.57
C LEU A 132 -27.21 33.78 35.25
N ASP A 133 -28.14 32.81 35.05
CA ASP A 133 -29.51 33.14 34.72
C ASP A 133 -30.21 33.91 35.86
N ALA A 134 -29.96 33.53 37.12
CA ALA A 134 -30.45 34.24 38.26
C ALA A 134 -29.91 35.71 38.34
N MET A 135 -28.63 35.90 38.03
CA MET A 135 -28.04 37.27 38.00
C MET A 135 -28.61 38.09 36.83
N LYS A 136 -28.87 37.49 35.70
CA LYS A 136 -29.46 38.18 34.52
C LYS A 136 -30.91 38.56 34.76
N ALA A 137 -31.65 37.75 35.54
CA ALA A 137 -33.04 37.99 35.88
C ALA A 137 -33.20 39.10 36.92
N ASP A 138 -32.18 39.41 37.70
CA ASP A 138 -32.20 40.47 38.73
C ASP A 138 -31.98 41.83 38.08
N ALA A 139 -33.02 42.40 37.52
CA ALA A 139 -33.00 43.66 36.79
C ALA A 139 -32.53 44.84 37.67
N ALA A 140 -32.80 44.83 38.98
CA ALA A 140 -32.40 45.89 39.91
C ALA A 140 -30.90 45.93 40.16
N ASN A 141 -30.19 44.83 39.99
CA ASN A 141 -28.74 44.70 40.25
C ASN A 141 -27.91 44.39 38.96
N LEU A 142 -28.46 44.51 37.77
CA LEU A 142 -27.75 44.17 36.55
C LEU A 142 -26.40 44.85 36.41
N THR A 143 -26.33 46.18 36.65
CA THR A 143 -25.10 46.95 36.59
C THR A 143 -24.08 46.49 37.65
N LYS A 144 -24.53 46.20 38.86
CA LYS A 144 -23.68 45.68 39.93
C LYS A 144 -23.15 44.27 39.62
N ASN A 145 -23.97 43.46 38.95
CA ASN A 145 -23.65 42.09 38.58
C ASN A 145 -22.89 41.95 37.23
N ALA A 146 -22.73 43.05 36.50
CA ALA A 146 -22.17 43.01 35.13
C ALA A 146 -20.81 42.30 35.03
N LYS A 147 -19.92 42.56 36.00
CA LYS A 147 -18.60 41.88 36.03
C LYS A 147 -18.76 40.38 36.30
N ASN A 148 -19.58 39.99 37.26
CA ASN A 148 -19.80 38.57 37.61
C ASN A 148 -20.47 37.82 36.46
N ILE A 149 -21.40 38.43 35.75
CA ILE A 149 -22.05 37.89 34.56
C ILE A 149 -21.01 37.54 33.51
N LYS A 150 -20.12 38.49 33.18
CA LYS A 150 -19.02 38.30 32.23
C LYS A 150 -18.05 37.19 32.66
N ASP A 151 -17.71 37.17 33.97
CA ASP A 151 -16.81 36.14 34.52
C ASP A 151 -17.43 34.75 34.43
N TYR A 152 -18.73 34.60 34.68
CA TYR A 152 -19.45 33.33 34.52
C TYR A 152 -19.59 32.90 33.06
N GLU A 153 -19.88 33.82 32.15
CA GLU A 153 -19.89 33.53 30.70
C GLU A 153 -18.53 33.03 30.21
N THR A 154 -17.47 33.68 30.67
CA THR A 154 -16.09 33.27 30.36
C THR A 154 -15.78 31.88 30.94
N ALA A 155 -16.18 31.62 32.19
CA ALA A 155 -16.00 30.30 32.82
C ALA A 155 -16.75 29.19 32.08
N ILE A 156 -17.96 29.44 31.60
CA ILE A 156 -18.71 28.48 30.76
C ILE A 156 -17.95 28.20 29.48
N SER A 157 -17.50 29.22 28.76
CA SER A 157 -16.76 29.07 27.51
C SER A 157 -15.49 28.22 27.68
N TRP A 158 -14.69 28.48 28.72
CA TRP A 158 -13.50 27.66 29.02
C TRP A 158 -13.82 26.19 29.28
N ARG A 159 -14.91 25.89 30.01
CA ARG A 159 -15.34 24.51 30.26
C ARG A 159 -15.88 23.83 29.04
N GLU A 160 -16.60 24.53 28.18
CA GLU A 160 -17.05 23.99 26.90
C GLU A 160 -15.85 23.63 25.99
N ILE A 161 -14.80 24.43 26.01
CA ILE A 161 -13.53 24.11 25.33
C ILE A 161 -12.89 22.86 25.94
N ALA A 162 -12.90 22.73 27.29
CA ALA A 162 -12.37 21.53 27.95
C ALA A 162 -13.15 20.27 27.54
N VAL A 163 -14.48 20.31 27.51
CA VAL A 163 -15.33 19.18 27.02
C VAL A 163 -14.99 18.83 25.57
N LYS A 164 -14.84 19.82 24.69
CA LYS A 164 -14.41 19.56 23.29
C LYS A 164 -13.05 18.88 23.21
N ARG A 165 -12.07 19.32 24.01
CA ARG A 165 -10.73 18.72 24.05
C ARG A 165 -10.79 17.26 24.54
N LEU A 166 -11.55 16.96 25.58
CA LEU A 166 -11.73 15.61 26.08
C LEU A 166 -12.29 14.69 25.00
N ASN A 167 -13.38 15.09 24.35
CA ASN A 167 -13.98 14.31 23.27
C ASN A 167 -13.05 14.16 22.05
N SER A 168 -12.21 15.16 21.76
CA SER A 168 -11.28 15.09 20.65
C SER A 168 -10.18 14.03 20.80
N GLN A 169 -9.86 13.61 22.03
CA GLN A 169 -8.85 12.58 22.28
C GLN A 169 -9.27 11.24 21.65
N ILE A 170 -10.51 10.79 21.92
CA ILE A 170 -11.04 9.54 21.34
C ILE A 170 -11.12 9.65 19.81
N THR A 171 -11.58 10.81 19.30
CA THR A 171 -11.67 11.06 17.86
C THR A 171 -10.29 10.99 17.19
N ALA A 172 -9.24 11.49 17.85
CA ALA A 172 -7.87 11.42 17.32
C ALA A 172 -7.38 9.97 17.20
N PHE A 173 -7.61 9.13 18.20
CA PHE A 173 -7.28 7.71 18.12
C PHE A 173 -8.06 6.98 17.02
N ASN A 174 -9.37 7.21 16.90
CA ASN A 174 -10.17 6.63 15.83
C ASN A 174 -9.68 7.04 14.43
N SER A 175 -9.30 8.31 14.26
CA SER A 175 -8.73 8.81 13.01
C SER A 175 -7.40 8.12 12.68
N LYS A 176 -6.59 7.85 13.70
CA LYS A 176 -5.31 7.14 13.56
C LYS A 176 -5.52 5.68 13.16
N ILE A 177 -6.49 5.00 13.78
CA ILE A 177 -6.88 3.63 13.40
C ILE A 177 -7.32 3.58 11.94
N LYS A 178 -8.20 4.49 11.51
CA LYS A 178 -8.65 4.57 10.11
C LYS A 178 -7.48 4.76 9.14
N LYS A 179 -6.50 5.59 9.50
CA LYS A 179 -5.29 5.76 8.68
C LYS A 179 -4.50 4.46 8.55
N LEU A 180 -4.25 3.75 9.66
CA LEU A 180 -3.55 2.47 9.64
C LEU A 180 -4.31 1.39 8.85
N GLN A 181 -5.64 1.35 8.93
CA GLN A 181 -6.47 0.47 8.11
C GLN A 181 -6.34 0.76 6.60
N ASN A 182 -6.28 2.05 6.22
CA ASN A 182 -6.05 2.44 4.84
C ASN A 182 -4.64 2.03 4.35
N GLU A 183 -3.62 2.19 5.20
CA GLU A 183 -2.25 1.74 4.90
C GLU A 183 -2.18 0.21 4.72
N LYS A 184 -2.89 -0.55 5.56
CA LYS A 184 -3.03 -2.01 5.42
C LYS A 184 -3.68 -2.40 4.09
N SER A 185 -4.76 -1.73 3.72
CA SER A 185 -5.45 -1.97 2.44
C SER A 185 -4.54 -1.62 1.25
N ALA A 186 -3.79 -0.52 1.32
CA ALA A 186 -2.85 -0.13 0.29
C ALA A 186 -1.71 -1.16 0.12
N ALA A 187 -1.19 -1.72 1.22
CA ALA A 187 -0.18 -2.78 1.17
C ALA A 187 -0.71 -4.05 0.48
N ALA A 188 -1.94 -4.48 0.79
CA ALA A 188 -2.60 -5.60 0.16
C ALA A 188 -2.84 -5.38 -1.34
N ASN A 189 -3.32 -4.19 -1.72
CA ASN A 189 -3.54 -3.82 -3.12
C ASN A 189 -2.23 -3.81 -3.93
N ASN A 190 -1.15 -3.29 -3.36
CA ASN A 190 0.17 -3.30 -4.00
C ASN A 190 0.67 -4.73 -4.25
N LEU A 191 0.47 -5.64 -3.30
CA LEU A 191 0.80 -7.05 -3.50
C LEU A 191 -0.01 -7.66 -4.64
N SER A 192 -1.33 -7.42 -4.67
CA SER A 192 -2.21 -7.90 -5.75
C SER A 192 -1.77 -7.41 -7.13
N LEU A 193 -1.32 -6.16 -7.25
CA LEU A 193 -0.78 -5.61 -8.50
C LEU A 193 0.51 -6.33 -8.94
N ILE A 194 1.41 -6.64 -8.00
CA ILE A 194 2.66 -7.38 -8.30
C ILE A 194 2.32 -8.81 -8.76
N GLU A 195 1.40 -9.49 -8.10
CA GLU A 195 0.93 -10.84 -8.47
C GLU A 195 0.26 -10.85 -9.85
N SER A 196 -0.61 -9.89 -10.11
CA SER A 196 -1.28 -9.72 -11.41
C SER A 196 -0.28 -9.45 -12.53
N SER A 197 0.73 -8.60 -12.27
CA SER A 197 1.81 -8.32 -13.22
C SER A 197 2.62 -9.58 -13.54
N ALA A 198 2.95 -10.41 -12.55
CA ALA A 198 3.64 -11.67 -12.75
C ALA A 198 2.77 -12.67 -13.57
N SER A 199 1.49 -12.75 -13.27
CA SER A 199 0.54 -13.60 -14.01
C SER A 199 0.42 -13.16 -15.48
N THR A 200 0.30 -11.87 -15.74
CA THR A 200 0.26 -11.31 -17.10
C THR A 200 1.55 -11.58 -17.86
N ALA A 201 2.70 -11.38 -17.21
CA ALA A 201 4.00 -11.68 -17.82
C ALA A 201 4.15 -13.17 -18.17
N LEU A 202 3.63 -14.09 -17.33
CA LEU A 202 3.60 -15.52 -17.61
C LEU A 202 2.73 -15.85 -18.84
N THR A 203 1.54 -15.28 -18.89
CA THR A 203 0.62 -15.47 -20.02
C THR A 203 1.24 -14.99 -21.32
N THR A 204 1.84 -13.80 -21.31
CA THR A 204 2.56 -13.23 -22.44
C THR A 204 3.72 -14.14 -22.90
N ALA A 205 4.53 -14.63 -21.94
CA ALA A 205 5.63 -15.55 -22.24
C ALA A 205 5.12 -16.86 -22.86
N LYS A 206 4.04 -17.43 -22.35
CA LYS A 206 3.42 -18.63 -22.95
C LYS A 206 2.90 -18.38 -24.36
N THR A 207 2.24 -17.26 -24.60
CA THR A 207 1.70 -16.91 -25.94
C THR A 207 2.81 -16.71 -26.96
N ILE A 208 3.90 -16.01 -26.60
CA ILE A 208 5.02 -15.74 -27.52
C ILE A 208 5.90 -16.97 -27.76
N CYS A 209 6.00 -17.85 -26.77
CA CYS A 209 6.84 -19.04 -26.88
C CYS A 209 6.15 -20.25 -27.53
N GLY A 210 4.83 -20.25 -27.68
CA GLY A 210 4.04 -21.27 -28.36
C GLY A 210 3.84 -22.51 -27.50
#